data_9bd586d1fb3ce34e4275dc6045f5c44c
#
_entry.id   9bd586d1fb3ce34e4275dc6045f5c44c
#
_cell.length_a   1.000
_cell.length_b   1.000
_cell.length_c   1.000
_cell.angle_alpha   90.00
_cell.angle_beta   90.00
_cell.angle_gamma   90.00
#
_symmetry.space_group_name_H-M   'P 1'
#
loop_
_entity.id
_entity.type
_entity.pdbx_description
1 polymer ?
#
loop_
_entity_poly.entity_id
_entity_poly.type
_entity_poly.pdbx_seq_one_letter_code
_entity_poly.pdbx_strand_id
1 'polypeptide(L)'
;MHLKSGESMTRKWDKCINTQVVVLLVAMVSLTSFVWAAPGPVTDSLKGTLDKIINVLNNPSLKTPGKENERKNTLLTLIKERFDEEAFAMRALRVHWEKRTKEEKQEFVEIFSDLLERTYLQKIDDYLSKAGSFSEKNILYLNETVKGKYVIVSTKILTSDNAEIPVLYLFTNKQGNWLAVDIAIEGVSLVKNYRAQFEEILANSSFAELIAKLKSKQQKETTEKKE
;
A
#
# COMPACT_ATOMS: atom_id res chain seq x y z
N MET A 1 3.63 16.71 -84.74
CA MET A 1 3.01 17.77 -83.91
C MET A 1 2.58 17.18 -82.60
N HIS A 2 3.40 17.45 -81.58
CA HIS A 2 3.33 16.77 -80.26
C HIS A 2 2.33 17.46 -79.34
N LEU A 3 1.44 16.68 -78.75
CA LEU A 3 0.64 17.08 -77.57
C LEU A 3 1.34 16.64 -76.33
N LYS A 4 1.98 17.59 -75.63
CA LYS A 4 2.35 17.47 -74.19
C LYS A 4 1.30 18.20 -73.38
N SER A 5 0.37 17.49 -72.76
CA SER A 5 -0.50 18.10 -71.72
C SER A 5 -1.12 17.04 -70.79
N GLY A 6 -0.29 16.33 -70.12
CA GLY A 6 -0.77 15.33 -69.17
C GLY A 6 -0.08 15.32 -67.81
N GLU A 7 1.06 15.97 -67.65
CA GLU A 7 1.94 15.79 -66.48
C GLU A 7 1.85 16.88 -65.39
N SER A 8 1.07 17.94 -65.57
CA SER A 8 1.07 19.05 -64.61
C SER A 8 -0.02 19.01 -63.56
N MET A 9 -1.08 18.18 -63.76
CA MET A 9 -2.25 18.20 -62.88
C MET A 9 -2.14 17.20 -61.72
N THR A 10 -1.48 16.06 -61.89
CA THR A 10 -1.31 15.06 -60.85
C THR A 10 -0.34 15.50 -59.73
N ARG A 11 0.74 16.20 -60.06
CA ARG A 11 1.71 16.71 -59.06
C ARG A 11 1.18 17.79 -58.12
N LYS A 12 0.08 18.44 -58.47
CA LYS A 12 -0.52 19.48 -57.62
C LYS A 12 -1.46 18.91 -56.54
N TRP A 13 -2.05 17.73 -56.81
CA TRP A 13 -2.94 17.04 -55.89
C TRP A 13 -2.17 16.29 -54.82
N ASP A 14 -1.06 15.65 -55.15
CA ASP A 14 -0.21 14.92 -54.21
C ASP A 14 0.42 15.81 -53.12
N LYS A 15 0.74 17.08 -53.48
CA LYS A 15 1.27 18.06 -52.52
C LYS A 15 0.21 18.59 -51.55
N CYS A 16 -1.05 18.73 -51.99
CA CYS A 16 -2.14 19.22 -51.11
C CYS A 16 -2.61 18.14 -50.11
N ILE A 17 -2.67 16.88 -50.56
CA ILE A 17 -3.10 15.77 -49.70
C ILE A 17 -2.06 15.48 -48.63
N ASN A 18 -0.77 15.52 -49.01
CA ASN A 18 0.32 15.22 -48.05
C ASN A 18 0.46 16.27 -46.97
N THR A 19 0.20 17.55 -47.26
CA THR A 19 0.30 18.63 -46.27
C THR A 19 -0.87 18.62 -45.28
N GLN A 20 -2.08 18.30 -45.71
CA GLN A 20 -3.25 18.23 -44.81
C GLN A 20 -3.26 16.96 -43.93
N VAL A 21 -2.80 15.82 -44.47
CA VAL A 21 -2.68 14.58 -43.71
C VAL A 21 -1.57 14.70 -42.66
N VAL A 22 -0.48 15.33 -42.95
CA VAL A 22 0.62 15.57 -41.97
C VAL A 22 0.17 16.55 -40.86
N VAL A 23 -0.59 17.59 -41.18
CA VAL A 23 -1.14 18.54 -40.19
C VAL A 23 -2.18 17.87 -39.31
N LEU A 24 -3.02 16.99 -39.85
CA LEU A 24 -4.00 16.21 -39.05
C LEU A 24 -3.34 15.15 -38.16
N LEU A 25 -2.26 14.49 -38.62
CA LEU A 25 -1.50 13.55 -37.80
C LEU A 25 -0.70 14.24 -36.70
N VAL A 26 -0.15 15.41 -36.92
CA VAL A 26 0.54 16.21 -35.92
C VAL A 26 -0.44 16.80 -34.90
N ALA A 27 -1.67 17.15 -35.30
CA ALA A 27 -2.72 17.60 -34.37
C ALA A 27 -3.30 16.46 -33.49
N MET A 28 -3.23 15.19 -33.93
CA MET A 28 -3.67 14.03 -33.14
C MET A 28 -2.65 13.59 -32.09
N VAL A 29 -1.37 13.91 -32.27
CA VAL A 29 -0.31 13.56 -31.30
C VAL A 29 -0.22 14.55 -30.12
N SER A 30 -0.81 15.73 -30.25
CA SER A 30 -0.77 16.78 -29.21
C SER A 30 -1.87 16.71 -28.14
N LEU A 31 -2.70 15.66 -28.12
CA LEU A 31 -3.78 15.47 -27.12
C LEU A 31 -3.55 14.32 -26.16
N THR A 32 -2.35 13.77 -26.09
CA THR A 32 -1.96 13.00 -24.89
C THR A 32 -1.64 13.97 -23.78
N SER A 33 -2.68 14.58 -23.21
CA SER A 33 -2.59 15.17 -21.90
C SER A 33 -2.14 14.05 -20.97
N PHE A 34 -0.87 14.08 -20.56
CA PHE A 34 -0.40 13.39 -19.37
C PHE A 34 -1.23 14.00 -18.22
N VAL A 35 -2.40 13.45 -17.98
CA VAL A 35 -3.12 13.70 -16.74
C VAL A 35 -2.27 13.04 -15.66
N TRP A 36 -1.37 13.80 -15.11
CA TRP A 36 -0.87 13.51 -13.77
C TRP A 36 -2.11 13.56 -12.88
N ALA A 37 -2.63 12.39 -12.53
CA ALA A 37 -3.72 12.31 -11.59
C ALA A 37 -3.23 12.97 -10.31
N ALA A 38 -3.85 14.09 -9.95
CA ALA A 38 -3.62 14.73 -8.66
C ALA A 38 -3.87 13.68 -7.56
N PRO A 39 -3.12 13.74 -6.44
CA PRO A 39 -3.41 12.91 -5.29
C PRO A 39 -4.90 12.96 -4.97
N GLY A 40 -5.55 11.82 -4.89
CA GLY A 40 -6.97 11.76 -4.55
C GLY A 40 -7.18 11.87 -3.04
N PRO A 41 -8.44 12.01 -2.59
CA PRO A 41 -8.76 12.22 -1.18
C PRO A 41 -8.28 11.09 -0.25
N VAL A 42 -8.10 9.88 -0.78
CA VAL A 42 -7.57 8.76 0.00
C VAL A 42 -6.06 8.88 0.19
N THR A 43 -5.36 9.35 -0.85
CA THR A 43 -3.93 9.66 -0.79
C THR A 43 -3.66 10.78 0.22
N ASP A 44 -4.47 11.85 0.22
CA ASP A 44 -4.34 12.96 1.19
C ASP A 44 -4.57 12.46 2.62
N SER A 45 -5.56 11.58 2.81
CA SER A 45 -5.84 10.96 4.10
C SER A 45 -4.68 10.06 4.58
N LEU A 46 -4.09 9.27 3.69
CA LEU A 46 -2.90 8.46 3.98
C LEU A 46 -1.71 9.36 4.32
N LYS A 47 -1.46 10.40 3.51
CA LYS A 47 -0.39 11.37 3.72
C LYS A 47 -0.48 11.98 5.12
N GLY A 48 -1.64 12.47 5.51
CA GLY A 48 -1.82 13.07 6.85
C GLY A 48 -1.52 12.08 8.00
N THR A 49 -1.74 10.77 7.80
CA THR A 49 -1.36 9.75 8.80
C THR A 49 0.15 9.51 8.80
N LEU A 50 0.76 9.36 7.62
CA LEU A 50 2.20 9.14 7.50
C LEU A 50 3.00 10.34 8.02
N ASP A 51 2.53 11.56 7.78
CA ASP A 51 3.14 12.79 8.34
C ASP A 51 3.12 12.78 9.89
N LYS A 52 2.01 12.35 10.51
CA LYS A 52 1.96 12.19 11.98
C LYS A 52 2.95 11.12 12.47
N ILE A 53 3.05 10.00 11.77
CA ILE A 53 4.01 8.93 12.09
C ILE A 53 5.44 9.46 11.99
N ILE A 54 5.78 10.18 10.91
CA ILE A 54 7.09 10.81 10.72
C ILE A 54 7.41 11.79 11.86
N ASN A 55 6.43 12.58 12.27
CA ASN A 55 6.60 13.52 13.39
C ASN A 55 6.91 12.81 14.70
N VAL A 56 6.23 11.70 15.00
CA VAL A 56 6.52 10.87 16.19
C VAL A 56 7.93 10.28 16.12
N LEU A 57 8.31 9.75 14.96
CA LEU A 57 9.63 9.16 14.74
C LEU A 57 10.78 10.16 14.86
N ASN A 58 10.54 11.41 14.49
CA ASN A 58 11.54 12.48 14.55
C ASN A 58 11.50 13.29 15.86
N ASN A 59 10.54 13.02 16.75
CA ASN A 59 10.42 13.74 17.99
C ASN A 59 11.59 13.46 18.95
N PRO A 60 12.47 14.43 19.25
CA PRO A 60 13.63 14.21 20.12
C PRO A 60 13.25 13.73 21.52
N SER A 61 12.10 14.20 22.05
CA SER A 61 11.62 13.80 23.39
C SER A 61 11.23 12.32 23.46
N LEU A 62 10.83 11.72 22.33
CA LEU A 62 10.48 10.30 22.23
C LEU A 62 11.67 9.41 21.82
N LYS A 63 12.82 10.01 21.50
CA LYS A 63 14.08 9.31 21.21
C LYS A 63 14.98 9.12 22.43
N THR A 64 14.59 9.68 23.58
CA THR A 64 15.37 9.56 24.83
C THR A 64 15.24 8.14 25.43
N PRO A 65 16.27 7.62 26.09
CA PRO A 65 16.22 6.33 26.77
C PRO A 65 15.03 6.26 27.74
N GLY A 66 14.32 5.13 27.74
CA GLY A 66 13.11 4.89 28.55
C GLY A 66 11.80 5.37 27.92
N LYS A 67 11.82 5.98 26.73
CA LYS A 67 10.64 6.43 26.01
C LYS A 67 10.22 5.51 24.83
N GLU A 68 10.90 4.39 24.67
CA GLU A 68 10.67 3.44 23.58
C GLU A 68 9.22 2.92 23.58
N ASN A 69 8.67 2.59 24.75
CA ASN A 69 7.31 2.11 24.88
C ASN A 69 6.27 3.22 24.57
N GLU A 70 6.52 4.45 25.02
CA GLU A 70 5.65 5.58 24.74
C GLU A 70 5.63 5.88 23.23
N ARG A 71 6.80 5.93 22.59
CA ARG A 71 6.93 6.08 21.12
C ARG A 71 6.19 4.97 20.39
N LYS A 72 6.43 3.71 20.76
CA LYS A 72 5.78 2.54 20.19
C LYS A 72 4.24 2.64 20.31
N ASN A 73 3.72 2.94 21.49
CA ASN A 73 2.28 3.02 21.72
C ASN A 73 1.64 4.16 20.91
N THR A 74 2.33 5.29 20.76
CA THR A 74 1.87 6.40 19.95
C THR A 74 1.80 6.02 18.48
N LEU A 75 2.83 5.35 17.94
CA LEU A 75 2.84 4.83 16.58
C LEU A 75 1.73 3.83 16.33
N LEU A 76 1.51 2.90 17.27
CA LEU A 76 0.42 1.93 17.21
C LEU A 76 -0.93 2.57 17.13
N THR A 77 -1.20 3.57 17.97
CA THR A 77 -2.47 4.31 17.94
C THR A 77 -2.71 4.92 16.56
N LEU A 78 -1.72 5.61 15.99
CA LEU A 78 -1.83 6.22 14.66
C LEU A 78 -2.07 5.18 13.55
N ILE A 79 -1.43 4.02 13.65
CA ILE A 79 -1.62 2.93 12.69
C ILE A 79 -3.03 2.36 12.83
N LYS A 80 -3.48 2.03 14.05
CA LYS A 80 -4.80 1.45 14.32
C LYS A 80 -5.95 2.35 13.86
N GLU A 81 -5.81 3.67 13.99
CA GLU A 81 -6.79 4.62 13.46
C GLU A 81 -6.99 4.51 11.94
N ARG A 82 -6.05 3.92 11.23
CA ARG A 82 -6.06 3.82 9.76
C ARG A 82 -6.30 2.40 9.23
N PHE A 83 -6.37 1.40 10.12
CA PHE A 83 -6.56 0.01 9.75
C PHE A 83 -7.94 -0.52 10.16
N ASP A 84 -8.57 -1.28 9.26
CA ASP A 84 -9.71 -2.13 9.61
C ASP A 84 -9.19 -3.53 9.99
N GLU A 85 -8.85 -3.72 11.29
CA GLU A 85 -8.29 -4.97 11.81
C GLU A 85 -9.22 -6.16 11.55
N GLU A 86 -10.54 -5.95 11.69
CA GLU A 86 -11.54 -6.99 11.42
C GLU A 86 -11.56 -7.39 9.93
N ALA A 87 -11.54 -6.39 9.02
CA ALA A 87 -11.48 -6.66 7.61
C ALA A 87 -10.17 -7.34 7.19
N PHE A 88 -9.04 -7.01 7.81
CA PHE A 88 -7.77 -7.70 7.62
C PHE A 88 -7.87 -9.17 8.01
N ALA A 89 -8.39 -9.46 9.22
CA ALA A 89 -8.58 -10.80 9.75
C ALA A 89 -9.57 -11.62 8.89
N MET A 90 -10.71 -11.05 8.56
CA MET A 90 -11.72 -11.66 7.69
C MET A 90 -11.11 -12.03 6.32
N ARG A 91 -10.34 -11.15 5.73
CA ARG A 91 -9.70 -11.37 4.43
C ARG A 91 -8.59 -12.44 4.50
N ALA A 92 -7.88 -12.55 5.61
CA ALA A 92 -6.84 -13.55 5.84
C ALA A 92 -7.46 -14.95 6.05
N LEU A 93 -8.52 -15.08 6.83
CA LEU A 93 -9.23 -16.36 7.04
C LEU A 93 -10.14 -16.75 5.87
N ARG A 94 -10.62 -15.80 5.07
CA ARG A 94 -11.46 -16.01 3.89
C ARG A 94 -12.65 -16.94 4.18
N VAL A 95 -12.70 -18.12 3.53
CA VAL A 95 -13.81 -19.10 3.66
C VAL A 95 -13.94 -19.69 5.06
N HIS A 96 -12.89 -19.63 5.85
CA HIS A 96 -12.91 -20.09 7.25
C HIS A 96 -13.55 -19.08 8.19
N TRP A 97 -13.62 -17.79 7.83
CA TRP A 97 -14.19 -16.72 8.64
C TRP A 97 -15.68 -16.93 8.97
N GLU A 98 -16.47 -17.30 7.94
CA GLU A 98 -17.92 -17.46 8.10
C GLU A 98 -18.29 -18.65 9.02
N LYS A 99 -17.38 -19.59 9.18
CA LYS A 99 -17.55 -20.76 10.04
C LYS A 99 -17.23 -20.49 11.51
N ARG A 100 -16.81 -19.26 11.87
CA ARG A 100 -16.38 -18.90 13.23
C ARG A 100 -17.51 -18.23 14.01
N THR A 101 -17.57 -18.54 15.31
CA THR A 101 -18.44 -17.81 16.22
C THR A 101 -17.99 -16.35 16.35
N LYS A 102 -18.79 -15.53 17.01
CA LYS A 102 -18.44 -14.14 17.27
C LYS A 102 -17.20 -14.04 18.16
N GLU A 103 -17.13 -14.88 19.17
CA GLU A 103 -16.03 -14.96 20.14
C GLU A 103 -14.73 -15.42 19.44
N GLU A 104 -14.81 -16.47 18.62
CA GLU A 104 -13.66 -16.94 17.82
C GLU A 104 -13.14 -15.87 16.85
N LYS A 105 -14.05 -15.11 16.21
CA LYS A 105 -13.69 -14.00 15.33
C LYS A 105 -12.95 -12.91 16.11
N GLN A 106 -13.49 -12.51 17.27
CA GLN A 106 -12.87 -11.49 18.11
C GLN A 106 -11.48 -11.94 18.59
N GLU A 107 -11.37 -13.16 19.13
CA GLU A 107 -10.09 -13.72 19.58
C GLU A 107 -9.06 -13.75 18.44
N PHE A 108 -9.48 -14.16 17.24
CA PHE A 108 -8.59 -14.20 16.07
C PHE A 108 -8.14 -12.78 15.67
N VAL A 109 -9.05 -11.80 15.63
CA VAL A 109 -8.70 -10.40 15.32
C VAL A 109 -7.62 -9.89 16.27
N GLU A 110 -7.82 -10.09 17.59
CA GLU A 110 -6.86 -9.64 18.62
C GLU A 110 -5.47 -10.28 18.43
N ILE A 111 -5.43 -11.61 18.26
CA ILE A 111 -4.17 -12.35 18.11
C ILE A 111 -3.47 -12.01 16.81
N PHE A 112 -4.23 -11.89 15.72
CA PHE A 112 -3.66 -11.59 14.41
C PHE A 112 -3.18 -10.15 14.32
N SER A 113 -3.90 -9.19 14.89
CA SER A 113 -3.46 -7.79 14.99
C SER A 113 -2.17 -7.68 15.80
N ASP A 114 -2.07 -8.35 16.96
CA ASP A 114 -0.84 -8.37 17.75
C ASP A 114 0.34 -9.03 16.98
N LEU A 115 0.10 -10.10 16.24
CA LEU A 115 1.11 -10.71 15.39
C LEU A 115 1.63 -9.73 14.31
N LEU A 116 0.74 -9.02 13.63
CA LEU A 116 1.10 -8.02 12.64
C LEU A 116 1.89 -6.88 13.27
N GLU A 117 1.42 -6.39 14.41
CA GLU A 117 2.08 -5.36 15.19
C GLU A 117 3.53 -5.73 15.51
N ARG A 118 3.75 -6.88 16.12
CA ARG A 118 5.09 -7.33 16.53
C ARG A 118 6.00 -7.57 15.32
N THR A 119 5.47 -8.16 14.26
CA THR A 119 6.26 -8.51 13.08
C THR A 119 6.71 -7.27 12.29
N TYR A 120 5.86 -6.26 12.19
CA TYR A 120 6.12 -5.13 11.29
C TYR A 120 6.56 -3.87 12.01
N LEU A 121 6.02 -3.55 13.19
CA LEU A 121 6.45 -2.35 13.91
C LEU A 121 7.90 -2.41 14.35
N GLN A 122 8.36 -3.56 14.83
CA GLN A 122 9.76 -3.70 15.21
C GLN A 122 10.68 -3.43 14.00
N LYS A 123 10.34 -4.00 12.84
CA LYS A 123 11.11 -3.78 11.61
C LYS A 123 11.12 -2.33 11.18
N ILE A 124 9.98 -1.64 11.32
CA ILE A 124 9.86 -0.22 11.03
C ILE A 124 10.73 0.60 11.98
N ASP A 125 10.66 0.32 13.29
CA ASP A 125 11.47 1.03 14.30
C ASP A 125 12.96 0.80 14.10
N ASP A 126 13.37 -0.45 13.87
CA ASP A 126 14.77 -0.82 13.59
C ASP A 126 15.29 -0.15 12.31
N TYR A 127 14.47 -0.13 11.26
CA TYR A 127 14.83 0.52 10.00
C TYR A 127 15.00 2.03 10.18
N LEU A 128 14.03 2.68 10.81
CA LEU A 128 14.02 4.12 10.99
C LEU A 128 15.09 4.60 11.99
N SER A 129 15.42 3.77 12.97
CA SER A 129 16.54 4.05 13.90
C SER A 129 17.88 4.06 13.18
N LYS A 130 18.06 3.23 12.16
CA LYS A 130 19.28 3.13 11.34
C LYS A 130 19.33 4.18 10.23
N ALA A 131 18.19 4.62 9.72
CA ALA A 131 18.09 5.52 8.57
C ALA A 131 18.43 7.00 8.88
N GLY A 132 18.71 7.36 10.15
CA GLY A 132 18.94 8.74 10.56
C GLY A 132 17.64 9.55 10.59
N SER A 133 17.50 10.60 9.79
CA SER A 133 16.27 11.38 9.69
C SER A 133 15.39 10.87 8.54
N PHE A 134 14.22 10.32 8.87
CA PHE A 134 13.19 10.00 7.89
C PHE A 134 12.25 11.21 7.74
N SER A 135 11.92 11.60 6.53
CA SER A 135 11.11 12.79 6.24
C SER A 135 10.04 12.50 5.19
N GLU A 136 9.13 13.42 5.01
CA GLU A 136 8.11 13.34 3.94
C GLU A 136 8.71 13.14 2.55
N LYS A 137 9.93 13.63 2.30
CA LYS A 137 10.64 13.48 1.02
C LYS A 137 11.02 12.03 0.72
N ASN A 138 11.03 11.18 1.74
CA ASN A 138 11.30 9.76 1.58
C ASN A 138 10.08 8.95 1.12
N ILE A 139 8.90 9.58 0.97
CA ILE A 139 7.68 8.92 0.50
C ILE A 139 7.23 9.57 -0.80
N LEU A 140 7.27 8.81 -1.88
CA LEU A 140 6.74 9.22 -3.17
C LEU A 140 5.32 8.66 -3.33
N TYR A 141 4.34 9.55 -3.47
CA TYR A 141 2.96 9.19 -3.79
C TYR A 141 2.82 9.13 -5.31
N LEU A 142 2.51 7.96 -5.86
CA LEU A 142 2.55 7.72 -7.31
C LEU A 142 1.18 7.88 -7.95
N ASN A 143 0.19 7.13 -7.47
CA ASN A 143 -1.16 7.20 -8.00
C ASN A 143 -2.20 6.71 -6.98
N GLU A 144 -3.45 7.09 -7.24
CA GLU A 144 -4.65 6.59 -6.59
C GLU A 144 -5.56 5.96 -7.65
N THR A 145 -5.96 4.71 -7.46
CA THR A 145 -6.78 3.97 -8.42
C THR A 145 -8.02 3.42 -7.75
N VAL A 146 -9.20 3.79 -8.26
CA VAL A 146 -10.48 3.26 -7.78
C VAL A 146 -10.80 1.93 -8.46
N LYS A 147 -11.10 0.89 -7.65
CA LYS A 147 -11.54 -0.44 -8.14
C LYS A 147 -12.78 -0.89 -7.37
N GLY A 148 -13.95 -0.57 -7.90
CA GLY A 148 -15.23 -0.85 -7.25
C GLY A 148 -15.33 -0.12 -5.92
N LYS A 149 -15.53 -0.85 -4.80
CA LYS A 149 -15.57 -0.29 -3.46
C LYS A 149 -14.19 -0.03 -2.84
N TYR A 150 -13.13 -0.39 -3.53
CA TYR A 150 -11.75 -0.26 -3.06
C TYR A 150 -11.04 0.88 -3.74
N VAL A 151 -10.10 1.47 -3.03
CA VAL A 151 -9.12 2.43 -3.57
C VAL A 151 -7.73 1.91 -3.28
N ILE A 152 -6.89 1.90 -4.30
CA ILE A 152 -5.48 1.52 -4.18
C ILE A 152 -4.66 2.81 -4.23
N VAL A 153 -3.90 3.08 -3.17
CA VAL A 153 -2.87 4.12 -3.17
C VAL A 153 -1.52 3.45 -3.33
N SER A 154 -0.76 3.91 -4.32
CA SER A 154 0.57 3.42 -4.64
C SER A 154 1.61 4.42 -4.19
N THR A 155 2.60 3.95 -3.42
CA THR A 155 3.72 4.77 -2.95
C THR A 155 5.04 4.05 -3.19
N LYS A 156 6.15 4.79 -3.10
CA LYS A 156 7.50 4.25 -2.92
C LYS A 156 8.13 4.89 -1.69
N ILE A 157 8.78 4.08 -0.90
CA ILE A 157 9.60 4.54 0.22
C ILE A 157 11.06 4.56 -0.25
N LEU A 158 11.70 5.73 -0.16
CA LEU A 158 13.10 5.90 -0.47
C LEU A 158 13.94 5.66 0.78
N THR A 159 14.81 4.70 0.70
CA THR A 159 15.71 4.34 1.80
C THR A 159 16.96 5.22 1.82
N SER A 160 17.70 5.22 2.93
CA SER A 160 18.96 6.00 3.06
C SER A 160 20.06 5.53 2.11
N ASP A 161 20.02 4.29 1.66
CA ASP A 161 20.90 3.69 0.66
C ASP A 161 20.38 3.80 -0.79
N ASN A 162 19.39 4.68 -1.01
CA ASN A 162 18.72 4.93 -2.28
C ASN A 162 17.96 3.74 -2.89
N ALA A 163 17.63 2.72 -2.10
CA ALA A 163 16.69 1.71 -2.56
C ALA A 163 15.25 2.25 -2.58
N GLU A 164 14.45 1.77 -3.51
CA GLU A 164 13.04 2.11 -3.65
C GLU A 164 12.17 0.93 -3.23
N ILE A 165 11.42 1.07 -2.16
CA ILE A 165 10.49 0.05 -1.67
C ILE A 165 9.08 0.41 -2.13
N PRO A 166 8.49 -0.28 -3.13
CA PRO A 166 7.12 -0.04 -3.53
C PRO A 166 6.15 -0.57 -2.47
N VAL A 167 5.18 0.29 -2.09
CA VAL A 167 4.12 -0.06 -1.13
C VAL A 167 2.76 0.29 -1.73
N LEU A 168 1.86 -0.68 -1.73
CA LEU A 168 0.48 -0.52 -2.14
C LEU A 168 -0.43 -0.65 -0.91
N TYR A 169 -1.31 0.32 -0.74
CA TYR A 169 -2.34 0.30 0.31
C TYR A 169 -3.69 0.07 -0.33
N LEU A 170 -4.44 -0.92 0.13
CA LEU A 170 -5.80 -1.17 -0.30
C LEU A 170 -6.76 -0.62 0.74
N PHE A 171 -7.52 0.40 0.37
CA PHE A 171 -8.50 1.06 1.23
C PHE A 171 -9.94 0.67 0.89
N THR A 172 -10.80 0.75 1.89
CA THR A 172 -12.26 0.76 1.75
C THR A 172 -12.85 1.90 2.58
N ASN A 173 -14.02 2.40 2.18
CA ASN A 173 -14.73 3.41 2.96
C ASN A 173 -15.65 2.71 3.97
N LYS A 174 -15.51 3.04 5.25
CA LYS A 174 -16.37 2.58 6.34
C LYS A 174 -16.92 3.80 7.07
N GLN A 175 -18.19 4.11 6.84
CA GLN A 175 -18.87 5.25 7.47
C GLN A 175 -18.17 6.62 7.27
N GLY A 176 -17.68 6.86 6.06
CA GLY A 176 -16.96 8.09 5.72
C GLY A 176 -15.45 8.04 5.97
N ASN A 177 -14.94 7.04 6.68
CA ASN A 177 -13.53 6.87 6.96
C ASN A 177 -12.88 5.90 5.96
N TRP A 178 -11.77 6.31 5.37
CA TRP A 178 -10.94 5.43 4.55
C TRP A 178 -10.00 4.61 5.43
N LEU A 179 -10.24 3.28 5.48
CA LEU A 179 -9.46 2.34 6.29
C LEU A 179 -8.74 1.34 5.38
N ALA A 180 -7.48 1.08 5.69
CA ALA A 180 -6.69 0.09 4.99
C ALA A 180 -7.15 -1.32 5.36
N VAL A 181 -7.36 -2.16 4.35
CA VAL A 181 -7.79 -3.57 4.47
C VAL A 181 -6.78 -4.55 3.88
N ASP A 182 -5.68 -4.06 3.33
CA ASP A 182 -4.48 -4.80 2.93
C ASP A 182 -3.33 -3.85 2.67
N ILE A 183 -2.11 -4.32 2.85
CA ILE A 183 -0.89 -3.66 2.40
C ILE A 183 -0.07 -4.67 1.61
N ALA A 184 0.50 -4.23 0.48
CA ALA A 184 1.49 -5.00 -0.23
C ALA A 184 2.82 -4.26 -0.24
N ILE A 185 3.89 -4.91 0.20
CA ILE A 185 5.25 -4.40 0.23
C ILE A 185 6.05 -5.22 -0.77
N GLU A 186 6.74 -4.56 -1.70
CA GLU A 186 7.50 -5.22 -2.79
C GLU A 186 6.65 -6.25 -3.57
N GLY A 187 5.36 -5.93 -3.76
CA GLY A 187 4.41 -6.80 -4.46
C GLY A 187 3.81 -7.92 -3.62
N VAL A 188 4.26 -8.14 -2.38
CA VAL A 188 3.75 -9.16 -1.47
C VAL A 188 2.65 -8.60 -0.58
N SER A 189 1.39 -9.00 -0.84
CA SER A 189 0.25 -8.66 0.01
C SER A 189 0.33 -9.37 1.36
N LEU A 190 0.21 -8.63 2.45
CA LEU A 190 0.22 -9.19 3.80
C LEU A 190 -0.96 -10.15 4.02
N VAL A 191 -2.14 -9.73 3.60
CA VAL A 191 -3.35 -10.57 3.71
C VAL A 191 -3.18 -11.88 2.93
N LYS A 192 -2.67 -11.84 1.69
CA LYS A 192 -2.47 -13.05 0.88
C LYS A 192 -1.41 -13.98 1.46
N ASN A 193 -0.32 -13.40 1.98
CA ASN A 193 0.76 -14.16 2.60
C ASN A 193 0.26 -14.93 3.84
N TYR A 194 -0.44 -14.24 4.75
CA TYR A 194 -1.00 -14.91 5.93
C TYR A 194 -2.13 -15.87 5.58
N ARG A 195 -2.95 -15.55 4.59
CA ARG A 195 -3.99 -16.47 4.09
C ARG A 195 -3.39 -17.80 3.68
N ALA A 196 -2.34 -17.80 2.87
CA ALA A 196 -1.70 -19.04 2.43
C ALA A 196 -1.21 -19.88 3.63
N GLN A 197 -0.61 -19.24 4.64
CA GLN A 197 -0.17 -19.93 5.86
C GLN A 197 -1.35 -20.49 6.67
N PHE A 198 -2.43 -19.72 6.80
CA PHE A 198 -3.61 -20.18 7.55
C PHE A 198 -4.37 -21.28 6.81
N GLU A 199 -4.49 -21.20 5.49
CA GLU A 199 -5.08 -22.25 4.67
C GLU A 199 -4.29 -23.56 4.80
N GLU A 200 -2.94 -23.50 4.77
CA GLU A 200 -2.07 -24.67 4.99
C GLU A 200 -2.28 -25.31 6.36
N ILE A 201 -2.34 -24.49 7.42
CA ILE A 201 -2.59 -24.98 8.78
C ILE A 201 -3.99 -25.60 8.87
N LEU A 202 -5.01 -24.88 8.41
CA LEU A 202 -6.41 -25.29 8.53
C LEU A 202 -6.81 -26.44 7.60
N ALA A 203 -5.97 -26.79 6.62
CA ALA A 203 -6.14 -28.01 5.80
C ALA A 203 -5.95 -29.29 6.61
N ASN A 204 -5.09 -29.25 7.66
CA ASN A 204 -4.68 -30.44 8.43
C ASN A 204 -4.90 -30.28 9.95
N SER A 205 -5.42 -29.15 10.38
CA SER A 205 -5.55 -28.79 11.80
C SER A 205 -6.85 -28.04 12.08
N SER A 206 -7.27 -28.04 13.32
CA SER A 206 -8.45 -27.29 13.78
C SER A 206 -8.15 -25.79 13.89
N PHE A 207 -9.22 -24.98 13.98
CA PHE A 207 -9.08 -23.55 14.27
C PHE A 207 -8.46 -23.29 15.63
N ALA A 208 -8.79 -24.11 16.65
CA ALA A 208 -8.18 -24.01 17.98
C ALA A 208 -6.66 -24.24 17.92
N GLU A 209 -6.19 -25.15 17.08
CA GLU A 209 -4.73 -25.36 16.87
C GLU A 209 -4.09 -24.20 16.14
N LEU A 210 -4.77 -23.56 15.17
CA LEU A 210 -4.30 -22.31 14.58
C LEU A 210 -4.10 -21.23 15.65
N ILE A 211 -5.11 -21.01 16.51
CA ILE A 211 -5.03 -20.07 17.61
C ILE A 211 -3.86 -20.38 18.55
N ALA A 212 -3.71 -21.66 18.94
CA ALA A 212 -2.61 -22.10 19.79
C ALA A 212 -1.24 -21.84 19.18
N LYS A 213 -1.07 -22.09 17.86
CA LYS A 213 0.17 -21.80 17.12
C LYS A 213 0.47 -20.30 17.09
N LEU A 214 -0.52 -19.46 16.87
CA LEU A 214 -0.35 -18.01 16.89
C LEU A 214 0.07 -17.51 18.27
N LYS A 215 -0.59 -17.98 19.33
CA LYS A 215 -0.23 -17.65 20.72
C LYS A 215 1.19 -18.11 21.09
N SER A 216 1.58 -19.31 20.69
CA SER A 216 2.93 -19.82 20.95
C SER A 216 4.02 -18.99 20.26
N LYS A 217 3.76 -18.50 19.04
CA LYS A 217 4.66 -17.60 18.32
C LYS A 217 4.82 -16.27 19.07
N GLN A 218 3.74 -15.71 19.58
CA GLN A 218 3.79 -14.50 20.43
C GLN A 218 4.70 -14.68 21.65
N GLN A 219 4.59 -15.82 22.33
CA GLN A 219 5.39 -16.09 23.55
C GLN A 219 6.89 -16.21 23.25
N LYS A 220 7.27 -16.92 22.18
CA LYS A 220 8.68 -17.06 21.76
C LYS A 220 9.34 -15.73 21.46
N GLU A 221 8.69 -14.88 20.67
CA GLU A 221 9.21 -13.55 20.34
C GLU A 221 9.32 -12.62 21.57
N THR A 222 8.54 -12.88 22.62
CA THR A 222 8.62 -12.13 23.89
C THR A 222 9.80 -12.59 24.76
N THR A 223 10.18 -13.86 24.69
CA THR A 223 11.26 -14.45 25.48
C THR A 223 12.63 -14.10 24.90
N GLU A 224 12.77 -14.17 23.56
CA GLU A 224 14.02 -13.81 22.86
C GLU A 224 14.41 -12.31 23.01
N LYS A 225 13.46 -11.45 23.40
CA LYS A 225 13.73 -10.03 23.67
C LYS A 225 14.15 -9.72 25.10
N LYS A 226 14.14 -10.70 26.01
CA LYS A 226 14.50 -10.51 27.42
C LYS A 226 15.89 -11.07 27.75
N GLU A 227 16.51 -11.77 26.81
CA GLU A 227 17.91 -12.20 26.86
C GLU A 227 18.79 -11.24 26.05
#